data_bebc0091041a4807b65ed9931943e49e
#
_entry.id   bebc0091041a4807b65ed9931943e49e
#
_cell.length_a   1.000
_cell.length_b   1.000
_cell.length_c   1.000
_cell.angle_alpha   90.00
_cell.angle_beta   90.00
_cell.angle_gamma   90.00
#
_symmetry.space_group_name_H-M   'P 1'
#
loop_
_entity.id
_entity.type
_entity.pdbx_description
1 polymer ?
#
loop_
_entity_poly.entity_id
_entity_poly.type
_entity_poly.pdbx_seq_one_letter_code
_entity_poly.pdbx_strand_id
1 'polypeptide(L)'
;CVVPVDGEQRTIFSGLSVDVKHGEIVDLVGPSGSGKSSLLTAFARLNPNANGNFQLEGRSASEFTPQQWRSQVAYLPQKPVLIGSSVAEAIRLPFTLAIRAGEVKQGFGRKWSAGKSLKPTDLLPDARIRATLDAIGCADIDLGRAPHDLSGGQAARVSLARTLLTSPKVLLADEVDAGLDDENADKVASIMAQAAERGMAVIRIRHRPPDGRATRILTLANGVLQSANAPHTAATNDSNDFAAQSDSVQGVQA
;
A
#
# COMPACT_ATOMS: atom_id res chain seq x y z
N CYS A 1 3.78 -19.93 8.99
CA CYS A 1 3.47 -20.22 7.59
C CYS A 1 4.27 -21.42 7.11
N VAL A 2 3.59 -22.42 6.56
CA VAL A 2 4.19 -23.65 6.05
C VAL A 2 3.71 -23.82 4.60
N VAL A 3 4.63 -24.06 3.68
CA VAL A 3 4.31 -24.26 2.26
C VAL A 3 4.83 -25.62 1.79
N PRO A 4 4.12 -26.31 0.90
CA PRO A 4 4.63 -27.50 0.26
C PRO A 4 5.72 -27.13 -0.76
N VAL A 5 6.87 -27.79 -0.66
CA VAL A 5 7.99 -27.69 -1.61
C VAL A 5 8.45 -29.11 -1.89
N ASP A 6 8.44 -29.54 -3.15
CA ASP A 6 8.86 -30.88 -3.60
C ASP A 6 8.26 -32.06 -2.80
N GLY A 7 7.00 -31.91 -2.35
CA GLY A 7 6.29 -32.91 -1.56
C GLY A 7 6.56 -32.86 -0.05
N GLU A 8 7.48 -32.02 0.40
CA GLU A 8 7.76 -31.79 1.82
C GLU A 8 7.15 -30.45 2.30
N GLN A 9 6.81 -30.39 3.60
CA GLN A 9 6.34 -29.15 4.22
C GLN A 9 7.53 -28.31 4.71
N ARG A 10 7.73 -27.15 4.11
CA ARG A 10 8.76 -26.20 4.51
C ARG A 10 8.15 -25.06 5.32
N THR A 11 8.66 -24.84 6.53
CA THR A 11 8.32 -23.68 7.33
C THR A 11 9.04 -22.46 6.78
N ILE A 12 8.29 -21.43 6.36
CA ILE A 12 8.83 -20.17 5.88
C ILE A 12 9.12 -19.24 7.06
N PHE A 13 8.18 -19.15 8.00
CA PHE A 13 8.34 -18.42 9.26
C PHE A 13 7.40 -18.96 10.33
N SER A 14 7.79 -18.77 11.59
CA SER A 14 6.97 -19.10 12.77
C SER A 14 7.28 -18.15 13.91
N GLY A 15 6.34 -18.02 14.88
CA GLY A 15 6.54 -17.22 16.08
C GLY A 15 6.72 -15.71 15.83
N LEU A 16 6.28 -15.20 14.69
CA LEU A 16 6.36 -13.78 14.39
C LEU A 16 5.29 -12.98 15.16
N SER A 17 5.68 -11.83 15.70
CA SER A 17 4.78 -10.88 16.33
C SER A 17 5.09 -9.48 15.83
N VAL A 18 4.05 -8.73 15.48
CA VAL A 18 4.14 -7.33 15.05
C VAL A 18 2.85 -6.60 15.37
N ASP A 19 2.98 -5.39 15.85
CA ASP A 19 1.90 -4.41 15.94
C ASP A 19 2.18 -3.27 14.95
N VAL A 20 1.13 -2.67 14.40
CA VAL A 20 1.22 -1.49 13.53
C VAL A 20 0.18 -0.48 13.97
N LYS A 21 0.61 0.75 14.16
CA LYS A 21 -0.24 1.83 14.68
C LYS A 21 -1.02 2.52 13.56
N HIS A 22 -2.09 3.19 13.95
CA HIS A 22 -2.78 4.12 13.05
C HIS A 22 -1.82 5.16 12.48
N GLY A 23 -1.88 5.39 11.17
CA GLY A 23 -1.02 6.35 10.51
C GLY A 23 0.43 5.96 10.37
N GLU A 24 0.81 4.75 10.78
CA GLU A 24 2.18 4.26 10.67
C GLU A 24 2.47 3.74 9.26
N ILE A 25 3.64 4.10 8.73
CA ILE A 25 4.19 3.49 7.52
C ILE A 25 5.36 2.61 7.91
N VAL A 26 5.26 1.34 7.55
CA VAL A 26 6.26 0.32 7.85
C VAL A 26 6.82 -0.24 6.56
N ASP A 27 8.14 -0.17 6.37
CA ASP A 27 8.84 -0.84 5.29
C ASP A 27 9.20 -2.27 5.69
N LEU A 28 8.70 -3.26 4.94
CA LEU A 28 9.03 -4.67 5.10
C LEU A 28 10.13 -5.04 4.10
N VAL A 29 11.32 -5.30 4.60
CA VAL A 29 12.50 -5.61 3.80
C VAL A 29 13.02 -7.01 4.11
N GLY A 30 13.96 -7.50 3.30
CA GLY A 30 14.60 -8.81 3.47
C GLY A 30 14.94 -9.44 2.13
N PRO A 31 15.71 -10.53 2.13
CA PRO A 31 16.12 -11.23 0.92
C PRO A 31 14.93 -11.68 0.06
N SER A 32 15.16 -11.87 -1.25
CA SER A 32 14.17 -12.51 -2.11
C SER A 32 13.86 -13.92 -1.57
N GLY A 33 12.60 -14.30 -1.62
CA GLY A 33 12.17 -15.63 -1.10
C GLY A 33 12.08 -15.73 0.43
N SER A 34 12.34 -14.67 1.21
CA SER A 34 12.23 -14.73 2.68
C SER A 34 10.80 -14.85 3.21
N GLY A 35 9.78 -14.73 2.35
CA GLY A 35 8.38 -14.89 2.74
C GLY A 35 7.64 -13.56 2.96
N LYS A 36 8.17 -12.41 2.53
CA LYS A 36 7.53 -11.10 2.71
C LYS A 36 6.11 -11.04 2.16
N SER A 37 5.90 -11.43 0.91
CA SER A 37 4.56 -11.49 0.29
C SER A 37 3.66 -12.51 0.98
N SER A 38 4.22 -13.64 1.44
CA SER A 38 3.50 -14.64 2.24
C SER A 38 3.03 -14.06 3.58
N LEU A 39 3.83 -13.19 4.19
CA LEU A 39 3.47 -12.51 5.44
C LEU A 39 2.35 -11.48 5.19
N LEU A 40 2.44 -10.65 4.14
CA LEU A 40 1.36 -9.71 3.79
C LEU A 40 0.05 -10.44 3.47
N THR A 41 0.11 -11.52 2.69
CA THR A 41 -1.09 -12.31 2.38
C THR A 41 -1.65 -13.04 3.60
N ALA A 42 -0.81 -13.39 4.59
CA ALA A 42 -1.26 -13.91 5.88
C ALA A 42 -2.05 -12.84 6.65
N PHE A 43 -1.55 -11.60 6.74
CA PHE A 43 -2.26 -10.49 7.39
C PHE A 43 -3.61 -10.19 6.72
N ALA A 44 -3.68 -10.28 5.39
CA ALA A 44 -4.92 -10.13 4.63
C ALA A 44 -5.87 -11.35 4.75
N ARG A 45 -5.47 -12.43 5.43
CA ARG A 45 -6.21 -13.71 5.48
C ARG A 45 -6.48 -14.26 4.08
N LEU A 46 -5.49 -14.15 3.20
CA LEU A 46 -5.49 -14.69 1.84
C LEU A 46 -4.60 -15.94 1.71
N ASN A 47 -3.70 -16.16 2.67
CA ASN A 47 -2.77 -17.29 2.65
C ASN A 47 -3.33 -18.48 3.47
N PRO A 48 -3.77 -19.57 2.82
CA PRO A 48 -4.32 -20.72 3.53
C PRO A 48 -3.26 -21.49 4.34
N ASN A 49 -1.97 -21.30 4.02
CA ASN A 49 -0.86 -21.97 4.66
C ASN A 49 -0.30 -21.19 5.88
N ALA A 50 -0.93 -20.07 6.23
CA ALA A 50 -0.53 -19.24 7.36
C ALA A 50 -1.61 -19.24 8.44
N ASN A 51 -1.21 -19.54 9.66
CA ASN A 51 -2.06 -19.43 10.85
C ASN A 51 -1.49 -18.39 11.79
N GLY A 52 -2.37 -17.67 12.49
CA GLY A 52 -1.96 -16.64 13.44
C GLY A 52 -3.15 -15.98 14.12
N ASN A 53 -2.86 -15.28 15.21
CA ASN A 53 -3.82 -14.45 15.91
C ASN A 53 -3.70 -13.02 15.37
N PHE A 54 -4.70 -12.58 14.63
CA PHE A 54 -4.76 -11.23 14.10
C PHE A 54 -5.80 -10.41 14.84
N GLN A 55 -5.50 -9.14 15.06
CA GLN A 55 -6.41 -8.17 15.66
C GLN A 55 -6.43 -6.88 14.84
N LEU A 56 -7.56 -6.24 14.78
CA LEU A 56 -7.75 -4.92 14.18
C LEU A 56 -8.52 -4.04 15.17
N GLU A 57 -7.87 -2.97 15.63
CA GLU A 57 -8.45 -2.08 16.64
C GLU A 57 -8.94 -2.83 17.90
N GLY A 58 -8.15 -3.76 18.40
CA GLY A 58 -8.45 -4.56 19.57
C GLY A 58 -9.47 -5.70 19.36
N ARG A 59 -10.07 -5.81 18.18
CA ARG A 59 -11.00 -6.88 17.84
C ARG A 59 -10.30 -8.04 17.16
N SER A 60 -10.60 -9.25 17.60
CA SER A 60 -10.05 -10.47 16.99
C SER A 60 -10.52 -10.65 15.55
N ALA A 61 -9.64 -11.15 14.68
CA ALA A 61 -10.01 -11.49 13.30
C ALA A 61 -11.10 -12.57 13.22
N SER A 62 -11.31 -13.37 14.25
CA SER A 62 -12.41 -14.35 14.36
C SER A 62 -13.80 -13.71 14.45
N GLU A 63 -13.87 -12.44 14.86
CA GLU A 63 -15.12 -11.67 14.93
C GLU A 63 -15.55 -11.11 13.56
N PHE A 64 -14.70 -11.22 12.55
CA PHE A 64 -14.97 -10.76 11.20
C PHE A 64 -15.15 -11.95 10.26
N THR A 65 -16.10 -11.85 9.34
CA THR A 65 -16.07 -12.72 8.17
C THR A 65 -14.79 -12.42 7.35
N PRO A 66 -14.29 -13.36 6.54
CA PRO A 66 -13.14 -13.09 5.66
C PRO A 66 -13.34 -11.88 4.75
N GLN A 67 -14.56 -11.63 4.30
CA GLN A 67 -14.91 -10.48 3.46
C GLN A 67 -14.85 -9.17 4.26
N GLN A 68 -15.42 -9.15 5.49
CA GLN A 68 -15.34 -7.99 6.39
C GLN A 68 -13.91 -7.67 6.76
N TRP A 69 -13.08 -8.68 7.04
CA TRP A 69 -11.65 -8.47 7.31
C TRP A 69 -10.97 -7.81 6.11
N ARG A 70 -11.11 -8.37 4.92
CA ARG A 70 -10.50 -7.87 3.69
C ARG A 70 -11.08 -6.54 3.19
N SER A 71 -12.25 -6.13 3.69
CA SER A 71 -12.73 -4.77 3.44
C SER A 71 -11.94 -3.72 4.24
N GLN A 72 -11.40 -4.09 5.39
CA GLN A 72 -10.63 -3.23 6.28
C GLN A 72 -9.11 -3.38 6.09
N VAL A 73 -8.64 -4.58 5.74
CA VAL A 73 -7.22 -4.92 5.52
C VAL A 73 -7.04 -5.25 4.04
N ALA A 74 -6.69 -4.24 3.26
CA ALA A 74 -6.57 -4.37 1.81
C ALA A 74 -5.15 -4.81 1.41
N TYR A 75 -5.07 -5.82 0.54
CA TYR A 75 -3.83 -6.27 -0.07
C TYR A 75 -3.75 -5.78 -1.51
N LEU A 76 -2.67 -5.10 -1.84
CA LEU A 76 -2.34 -4.61 -3.16
C LEU A 76 -1.17 -5.43 -3.71
N PRO A 77 -1.40 -6.34 -4.66
CA PRO A 77 -0.37 -7.22 -5.19
C PRO A 77 0.58 -6.49 -6.14
N GLN A 78 1.79 -7.01 -6.29
CA GLN A 78 2.81 -6.55 -7.22
C GLN A 78 2.28 -6.48 -8.67
N LYS A 79 1.56 -7.51 -9.09
CA LYS A 79 0.93 -7.54 -10.43
C LYS A 79 -0.55 -7.19 -10.29
N PRO A 80 -0.98 -6.00 -10.72
CA PRO A 80 -2.36 -5.59 -10.61
C PRO A 80 -3.26 -6.41 -11.52
N VAL A 81 -4.45 -6.77 -11.01
CA VAL A 81 -5.52 -7.39 -11.80
C VAL A 81 -6.68 -6.39 -11.86
N LEU A 82 -6.93 -5.86 -13.04
CA LEU A 82 -8.01 -4.93 -13.33
C LEU A 82 -9.05 -5.62 -14.19
N ILE A 83 -10.23 -5.89 -13.65
CA ILE A 83 -11.34 -6.58 -14.30
C ILE A 83 -12.41 -5.57 -14.65
N GLY A 84 -12.88 -5.57 -15.90
CA GLY A 84 -13.89 -4.68 -16.42
C GLY A 84 -13.62 -4.34 -17.88
N SER A 85 -14.59 -3.76 -18.56
CA SER A 85 -14.46 -3.29 -19.96
C SER A 85 -13.76 -1.92 -20.01
N SER A 86 -13.74 -1.19 -18.89
CA SER A 86 -13.11 0.12 -18.77
C SER A 86 -12.41 0.32 -17.43
N VAL A 87 -11.53 1.32 -17.35
CA VAL A 87 -10.87 1.75 -16.12
C VAL A 87 -11.91 2.12 -15.05
N ALA A 88 -12.96 2.83 -15.44
CA ALA A 88 -14.03 3.19 -14.51
C ALA A 88 -14.73 1.97 -13.92
N GLU A 89 -15.03 0.96 -14.71
CA GLU A 89 -15.63 -0.29 -14.24
C GLU A 89 -14.67 -1.06 -13.33
N ALA A 90 -13.40 -1.18 -13.73
CA ALA A 90 -12.40 -1.85 -12.91
C ALA A 90 -12.22 -1.20 -11.53
N ILE A 91 -12.31 0.13 -11.46
CA ILE A 91 -12.24 0.88 -10.20
C ILE A 91 -13.53 0.71 -9.38
N ARG A 92 -14.69 0.65 -10.03
CA ARG A 92 -15.99 0.49 -9.35
C ARG A 92 -16.26 -0.93 -8.87
N LEU A 93 -15.57 -1.92 -9.40
CA LEU A 93 -15.83 -3.33 -9.08
C LEU A 93 -15.92 -3.64 -7.57
N PRO A 94 -15.04 -3.15 -6.68
CA PRO A 94 -15.18 -3.40 -5.25
C PRO A 94 -16.48 -2.87 -4.65
N PHE A 95 -17.04 -1.81 -5.19
CA PHE A 95 -18.26 -1.16 -4.67
C PHE A 95 -19.52 -1.89 -5.10
N THR A 96 -19.44 -2.77 -6.09
CA THR A 96 -20.57 -3.65 -6.50
C THR A 96 -20.73 -4.86 -5.59
N LEU A 97 -19.72 -5.17 -4.76
CA LEU A 97 -19.80 -6.27 -3.80
C LEU A 97 -20.78 -5.94 -2.69
N ALA A 98 -21.60 -6.91 -2.29
CA ALA A 98 -22.71 -6.73 -1.35
C ALA A 98 -22.30 -6.06 -0.02
N ILE A 99 -21.12 -6.42 0.51
CA ILE A 99 -20.64 -5.89 1.78
C ILE A 99 -20.34 -4.39 1.69
N ARG A 100 -19.68 -3.93 0.62
CA ARG A 100 -19.36 -2.52 0.45
C ARG A 100 -20.56 -1.70 0.00
N ALA A 101 -21.45 -2.28 -0.76
CA ALA A 101 -22.74 -1.65 -1.09
C ALA A 101 -23.56 -1.37 0.18
N GLY A 102 -23.47 -2.23 1.22
CA GLY A 102 -24.06 -2.01 2.52
C GLY A 102 -23.40 -0.86 3.30
N GLU A 103 -22.07 -0.78 3.31
CA GLU A 103 -21.30 0.28 3.96
C GLU A 103 -21.60 1.66 3.33
N VAL A 104 -21.64 1.75 2.01
CA VAL A 104 -21.96 2.98 1.29
C VAL A 104 -23.39 3.45 1.61
N LYS A 105 -24.35 2.53 1.70
CA LYS A 105 -25.76 2.86 2.07
C LYS A 105 -25.85 3.48 3.47
N GLN A 106 -25.07 3.00 4.43
CA GLN A 106 -25.04 3.53 5.80
C GLN A 106 -24.36 4.91 5.88
N GLY A 107 -23.29 5.14 5.10
CA GLY A 107 -22.53 6.39 5.12
C GLY A 107 -23.27 7.60 4.52
N PHE A 108 -24.28 7.38 3.68
CA PHE A 108 -24.99 8.49 3.01
C PHE A 108 -26.19 9.04 3.79
N GLY A 109 -26.50 8.53 4.99
CA GLY A 109 -27.57 9.09 5.87
C GLY A 109 -28.95 9.24 5.22
N ARG A 110 -29.14 8.82 3.98
CA ARG A 110 -30.40 8.88 3.25
C ARG A 110 -31.23 7.66 3.59
N LYS A 111 -32.46 7.88 4.04
CA LYS A 111 -33.51 6.86 4.05
C LYS A 111 -33.64 6.27 2.65
N TRP A 112 -33.00 5.15 2.43
CA TRP A 112 -33.09 4.43 1.16
C TRP A 112 -34.44 3.71 1.12
N SER A 113 -35.30 4.11 0.20
CA SER A 113 -36.55 3.36 -0.05
C SER A 113 -36.19 1.99 -0.64
N ALA A 114 -36.58 0.94 0.05
CA ALA A 114 -36.47 -0.44 -0.41
C ALA A 114 -37.05 -0.57 -1.83
N GLY A 115 -36.19 -0.93 -2.82
CA GLY A 115 -36.65 -1.22 -4.19
C GLY A 115 -35.80 -0.67 -5.33
N LYS A 116 -34.89 0.32 -5.12
CA LYS A 116 -34.01 0.78 -6.20
C LYS A 116 -32.66 0.09 -6.12
N SER A 117 -32.28 -0.66 -7.16
CA SER A 117 -30.91 -1.12 -7.37
C SER A 117 -30.01 0.10 -7.61
N LEU A 118 -28.94 0.24 -6.79
CA LEU A 118 -27.93 1.28 -7.03
C LEU A 118 -27.12 0.95 -8.26
N LYS A 119 -27.01 1.91 -9.16
CA LYS A 119 -26.04 1.79 -10.24
C LYS A 119 -24.61 1.98 -9.66
N PRO A 120 -23.58 1.31 -10.18
CA PRO A 120 -22.20 1.50 -9.75
C PRO A 120 -21.74 2.97 -9.80
N THR A 121 -22.26 3.76 -10.72
CA THR A 121 -22.03 5.20 -10.87
C THR A 121 -22.57 6.03 -9.70
N ASP A 122 -23.67 5.57 -9.08
CA ASP A 122 -24.26 6.24 -7.90
C ASP A 122 -23.41 5.99 -6.64
N LEU A 123 -22.76 4.82 -6.59
CA LEU A 123 -21.86 4.44 -5.49
C LEU A 123 -20.51 5.17 -5.57
N LEU A 124 -19.97 5.31 -6.79
CA LEU A 124 -18.70 5.98 -7.04
C LEU A 124 -18.79 6.81 -8.33
N PRO A 125 -19.09 8.12 -8.24
CA PRO A 125 -19.16 9.01 -9.39
C PRO A 125 -17.82 9.17 -10.12
N ASP A 126 -17.87 9.40 -11.44
CA ASP A 126 -16.68 9.62 -12.28
C ASP A 126 -15.79 10.75 -11.75
N ALA A 127 -16.38 11.84 -11.28
CA ALA A 127 -15.64 12.97 -10.72
C ALA A 127 -14.72 12.56 -9.54
N ARG A 128 -15.18 11.63 -8.69
CA ARG A 128 -14.36 11.13 -7.58
C ARG A 128 -13.24 10.21 -8.06
N ILE A 129 -13.51 9.37 -9.05
CA ILE A 129 -12.49 8.53 -9.68
C ILE A 129 -11.44 9.43 -10.33
N ARG A 130 -11.88 10.44 -11.11
CA ARG A 130 -11.00 11.37 -11.79
C ARG A 130 -10.07 12.10 -10.82
N ALA A 131 -10.64 12.73 -9.78
CA ALA A 131 -9.86 13.43 -8.77
C ALA A 131 -8.80 12.52 -8.09
N THR A 132 -9.13 11.25 -7.87
CA THR A 132 -8.17 10.29 -7.30
C THR A 132 -7.08 9.94 -8.30
N LEU A 133 -7.42 9.70 -9.56
CA LEU A 133 -6.45 9.38 -10.61
C LEU A 133 -5.51 10.59 -10.87
N ASP A 134 -6.05 11.81 -10.88
CA ASP A 134 -5.25 13.02 -11.05
C ASP A 134 -4.23 13.17 -9.91
N ALA A 135 -4.67 12.93 -8.67
CA ALA A 135 -3.80 12.99 -7.49
C ALA A 135 -2.64 11.99 -7.57
N ILE A 136 -2.80 10.84 -8.23
CA ILE A 136 -1.75 9.82 -8.38
C ILE A 136 -0.97 9.91 -9.69
N GLY A 137 -1.07 11.05 -10.38
CA GLY A 137 -0.36 11.27 -11.63
C GLY A 137 -0.87 10.41 -12.78
N CYS A 138 -2.17 10.13 -12.81
CA CYS A 138 -2.88 9.40 -13.87
C CYS A 138 -3.91 10.27 -14.58
N ALA A 139 -3.65 11.58 -14.72
CA ALA A 139 -4.52 12.52 -15.39
C ALA A 139 -4.72 12.17 -16.90
N ASP A 140 -3.74 11.52 -17.50
CA ASP A 140 -3.71 11.06 -18.89
C ASP A 140 -4.56 9.81 -19.15
N ILE A 141 -5.04 9.13 -18.11
CA ILE A 141 -5.81 7.90 -18.25
C ILE A 141 -7.29 8.22 -18.43
N ASP A 142 -7.84 7.92 -19.63
CA ASP A 142 -9.26 8.00 -19.88
C ASP A 142 -10.04 6.92 -19.10
N LEU A 143 -11.18 7.30 -18.50
CA LEU A 143 -12.01 6.39 -17.70
C LEU A 143 -12.68 5.30 -18.55
N GLY A 144 -12.89 5.57 -19.82
CA GLY A 144 -13.44 4.61 -20.80
C GLY A 144 -12.38 3.66 -21.37
N ARG A 145 -11.09 3.93 -21.17
CA ARG A 145 -10.01 3.10 -21.69
C ARG A 145 -10.07 1.69 -21.13
N ALA A 146 -9.77 0.69 -21.97
CA ALA A 146 -9.75 -0.70 -21.53
C ALA A 146 -8.55 -0.97 -20.61
N PRO A 147 -8.71 -1.72 -19.50
CA PRO A 147 -7.63 -1.99 -18.56
C PRO A 147 -6.40 -2.69 -19.17
N HIS A 148 -6.60 -3.50 -20.20
CA HIS A 148 -5.50 -4.22 -20.88
C HIS A 148 -4.64 -3.32 -21.76
N ASP A 149 -5.09 -2.09 -22.07
CA ASP A 149 -4.31 -1.10 -22.83
C ASP A 149 -3.41 -0.24 -21.93
N LEU A 150 -3.49 -0.42 -20.60
CA LEU A 150 -2.66 0.30 -19.67
C LEU A 150 -1.24 -0.27 -19.65
N SER A 151 -0.25 0.61 -19.55
CA SER A 151 1.11 0.17 -19.21
C SER A 151 1.14 -0.45 -17.80
N GLY A 152 2.16 -1.25 -17.49
CA GLY A 152 2.30 -1.86 -16.17
C GLY A 152 2.27 -0.83 -15.02
N GLY A 153 2.95 0.31 -15.20
CA GLY A 153 2.95 1.41 -14.24
C GLY A 153 1.60 2.12 -14.12
N GLN A 154 0.88 2.31 -15.23
CA GLN A 154 -0.48 2.84 -15.22
C GLN A 154 -1.44 1.88 -14.50
N ALA A 155 -1.37 0.59 -14.79
CA ALA A 155 -2.20 -0.43 -14.15
C ALA A 155 -1.94 -0.52 -12.64
N ALA A 156 -0.68 -0.43 -12.20
CA ALA A 156 -0.31 -0.39 -10.78
C ALA A 156 -0.93 0.82 -10.07
N ARG A 157 -0.82 2.02 -10.65
CA ARG A 157 -1.41 3.24 -10.09
C ARG A 157 -2.94 3.19 -10.08
N VAL A 158 -3.58 2.72 -11.13
CA VAL A 158 -5.04 2.53 -11.16
C VAL A 158 -5.49 1.53 -10.09
N SER A 159 -4.73 0.45 -9.86
CA SER A 159 -5.01 -0.51 -8.80
C SER A 159 -4.86 0.10 -7.40
N LEU A 160 -3.85 0.95 -7.20
CA LEU A 160 -3.70 1.73 -5.97
C LEU A 160 -4.89 2.68 -5.77
N ALA A 161 -5.28 3.47 -6.79
CA ALA A 161 -6.45 4.34 -6.75
C ALA A 161 -7.72 3.57 -6.34
N ARG A 162 -7.97 2.43 -6.99
CA ARG A 162 -9.09 1.54 -6.66
C ARG A 162 -9.08 1.14 -5.18
N THR A 163 -7.91 0.78 -4.67
CA THR A 163 -7.75 0.34 -3.28
C THR A 163 -7.98 1.49 -2.31
N LEU A 164 -7.38 2.65 -2.55
CA LEU A 164 -7.54 3.84 -1.70
C LEU A 164 -8.99 4.35 -1.67
N LEU A 165 -9.70 4.30 -2.79
CA LEU A 165 -11.11 4.68 -2.87
C LEU A 165 -12.00 3.82 -1.98
N THR A 166 -11.59 2.59 -1.64
CA THR A 166 -12.31 1.74 -0.68
C THR A 166 -12.05 2.13 0.78
N SER A 167 -11.14 3.07 1.05
CA SER A 167 -10.80 3.57 2.38
C SER A 167 -10.53 2.47 3.41
N PRO A 168 -9.60 1.54 3.16
CA PRO A 168 -9.26 0.50 4.12
C PRO A 168 -8.55 1.12 5.32
N LYS A 169 -8.58 0.44 6.48
CA LYS A 169 -7.82 0.84 7.67
C LYS A 169 -6.34 0.45 7.56
N VAL A 170 -6.07 -0.64 6.86
CA VAL A 170 -4.71 -1.15 6.63
C VAL A 170 -4.49 -1.40 5.14
N LEU A 171 -3.40 -0.86 4.60
CA LEU A 171 -2.91 -1.14 3.26
C LEU A 171 -1.66 -2.02 3.34
N LEU A 172 -1.72 -3.17 2.72
CA LEU A 172 -0.62 -4.11 2.55
C LEU A 172 -0.16 -4.03 1.10
N ALA A 173 0.92 -3.28 0.83
CA ALA A 173 1.40 -3.00 -0.52
C ALA A 173 2.62 -3.87 -0.87
N ASP A 174 2.45 -4.77 -1.82
CA ASP A 174 3.47 -5.72 -2.25
C ASP A 174 4.18 -5.20 -3.50
N GLU A 175 5.34 -4.57 -3.33
CA GLU A 175 6.21 -4.06 -4.40
C GLU A 175 5.49 -3.19 -5.43
N VAL A 176 4.56 -2.35 -5.00
CA VAL A 176 3.68 -1.57 -5.89
C VAL A 176 4.41 -0.45 -6.66
N ASP A 177 5.65 -0.15 -6.27
CA ASP A 177 6.55 0.78 -6.95
C ASP A 177 7.58 0.07 -7.84
N ALA A 178 7.53 -1.27 -7.94
CA ALA A 178 8.41 -2.04 -8.80
C ALA A 178 8.14 -1.70 -10.29
N GLY A 179 9.22 -1.43 -11.03
CA GLY A 179 9.13 -1.09 -12.46
C GLY A 179 8.59 0.31 -12.76
N LEU A 180 8.35 1.16 -11.77
CA LEU A 180 8.10 2.59 -11.96
C LEU A 180 9.43 3.34 -12.07
N ASP A 181 9.44 4.43 -12.84
CA ASP A 181 10.50 5.43 -12.74
C ASP A 181 10.47 6.14 -11.38
N ASP A 182 11.50 6.91 -11.06
CA ASP A 182 11.64 7.52 -9.74
C ASP A 182 10.54 8.54 -9.44
N GLU A 183 10.12 9.33 -10.43
CA GLU A 183 9.04 10.32 -10.28
C GLU A 183 7.69 9.64 -9.97
N ASN A 184 7.35 8.59 -10.70
CA ASN A 184 6.12 7.85 -10.48
C ASN A 184 6.15 7.04 -9.17
N ALA A 185 7.30 6.49 -8.79
CA ALA A 185 7.47 5.82 -7.51
C ALA A 185 7.31 6.80 -6.33
N ASP A 186 7.83 8.03 -6.46
CA ASP A 186 7.67 9.07 -5.45
C ASP A 186 6.22 9.54 -5.32
N LYS A 187 5.51 9.70 -6.44
CA LYS A 187 4.06 10.00 -6.43
C LYS A 187 3.27 8.92 -5.69
N VAL A 188 3.52 7.65 -5.98
CA VAL A 188 2.87 6.52 -5.29
C VAL A 188 3.17 6.54 -3.79
N ALA A 189 4.44 6.77 -3.42
CA ALA A 189 4.86 6.84 -2.02
C ALA A 189 4.23 8.03 -1.28
N SER A 190 4.16 9.20 -1.93
CA SER A 190 3.52 10.41 -1.38
C SER A 190 2.03 10.21 -1.10
N ILE A 191 1.33 9.49 -1.97
CA ILE A 191 -0.10 9.22 -1.77
C ILE A 191 -0.32 8.22 -0.63
N MET A 192 0.54 7.21 -0.50
CA MET A 192 0.49 6.32 0.67
C MET A 192 0.76 7.09 1.95
N ALA A 193 1.69 8.07 1.94
CA ALA A 193 1.96 8.94 3.07
C ALA A 193 0.73 9.80 3.44
N GLN A 194 0.09 10.43 2.47
CA GLN A 194 -1.14 11.18 2.71
C GLN A 194 -2.28 10.29 3.25
N ALA A 195 -2.36 9.03 2.81
CA ALA A 195 -3.34 8.10 3.35
C ALA A 195 -3.01 7.74 4.81
N ALA A 196 -1.72 7.61 5.15
CA ALA A 196 -1.27 7.36 6.50
C ALA A 196 -1.54 8.56 7.42
N GLU A 197 -1.31 9.79 6.97
CA GLU A 197 -1.67 11.02 7.70
C GLU A 197 -3.17 11.08 8.08
N ARG A 198 -4.02 10.44 7.27
CA ARG A 198 -5.47 10.31 7.54
C ARG A 198 -5.80 9.11 8.43
N GLY A 199 -4.81 8.42 8.97
CA GLY A 199 -4.95 7.32 9.93
C GLY A 199 -4.84 5.91 9.33
N MET A 200 -4.63 5.74 8.02
CA MET A 200 -4.42 4.42 7.43
C MET A 200 -3.06 3.86 7.86
N ALA A 201 -3.02 2.64 8.36
CA ALA A 201 -1.75 1.93 8.55
C ALA A 201 -1.26 1.38 7.21
N VAL A 202 0.03 1.53 6.91
CA VAL A 202 0.62 1.05 5.66
C VAL A 202 1.79 0.12 5.95
N ILE A 203 1.76 -1.10 5.43
CA ILE A 203 2.91 -2.00 5.38
C ILE A 203 3.25 -2.21 3.91
N ARG A 204 4.46 -1.84 3.51
CA ARG A 204 4.87 -1.95 2.11
C ARG A 204 6.18 -2.72 1.96
N ILE A 205 6.22 -3.63 1.02
CA ILE A 205 7.46 -4.28 0.58
C ILE A 205 8.11 -3.37 -0.44
N ARG A 206 9.38 -3.03 -0.21
CA ARG A 206 10.17 -2.20 -1.12
C ARG A 206 11.52 -2.83 -1.40
N HIS A 207 11.99 -2.62 -2.63
CA HIS A 207 13.37 -2.93 -3.05
C HIS A 207 14.16 -1.65 -3.37
N ARG A 208 13.52 -0.48 -3.32
CA ARG A 208 14.14 0.82 -3.51
C ARG A 208 14.80 1.32 -2.22
N PRO A 209 15.76 2.25 -2.32
CA PRO A 209 16.31 2.93 -1.15
C PRO A 209 15.21 3.58 -0.29
N PRO A 210 15.46 3.76 1.02
CA PRO A 210 14.52 4.47 1.89
C PRO A 210 14.15 5.85 1.33
N ASP A 211 12.86 6.19 1.39
CA ASP A 211 12.33 7.47 0.94
C ASP A 211 12.01 8.44 2.10
N GLY A 212 12.42 8.08 3.31
CA GLY A 212 12.21 8.88 4.52
C GLY A 212 10.78 8.92 5.04
N ARG A 213 9.83 8.20 4.40
CA ARG A 213 8.40 8.20 4.79
C ARG A 213 8.04 7.10 5.77
N ALA A 214 8.80 6.01 5.81
CA ALA A 214 8.61 4.96 6.81
C ALA A 214 9.09 5.44 8.18
N THR A 215 8.33 5.14 9.22
CA THR A 215 8.73 5.38 10.61
C THR A 215 9.48 4.19 11.19
N ARG A 216 9.26 3.01 10.61
CA ARG A 216 9.83 1.75 11.08
C ARG A 216 10.15 0.82 9.91
N ILE A 217 11.22 0.04 10.09
CA ILE A 217 11.64 -1.00 9.16
C ILE A 217 11.49 -2.35 9.84
N LEU A 218 10.80 -3.27 9.18
CA LEU A 218 10.73 -4.68 9.56
C LEU A 218 11.61 -5.48 8.60
N THR A 219 12.57 -6.21 9.13
CA THR A 219 13.44 -7.09 8.35
C THR A 219 13.02 -8.54 8.55
N LEU A 220 12.55 -9.19 7.49
CA LEU A 220 12.23 -10.63 7.49
C LEU A 220 13.38 -11.41 6.85
N ALA A 221 14.09 -12.17 7.66
CA ALA A 221 15.18 -13.02 7.20
C ALA A 221 15.23 -14.32 8.01
N ASN A 222 15.46 -15.46 7.35
CA ASN A 222 15.58 -16.78 7.99
C ASN A 222 14.39 -17.13 8.91
N GLY A 223 13.18 -16.71 8.55
CA GLY A 223 11.97 -16.94 9.34
C GLY A 223 11.83 -16.08 10.59
N VAL A 224 12.72 -15.10 10.80
CA VAL A 224 12.72 -14.17 11.95
C VAL A 224 12.36 -12.78 11.45
N LEU A 225 11.52 -12.06 12.23
CA LEU A 225 11.15 -10.68 11.98
C LEU A 225 11.84 -9.78 13.01
N GLN A 226 12.67 -8.86 12.53
CA GLN A 226 13.34 -7.85 13.35
C GLN A 226 12.75 -6.48 13.06
N SER A 227 12.60 -5.65 14.10
CA SER A 227 12.07 -4.30 13.99
C SER A 227 13.12 -3.27 14.38
N ALA A 228 13.30 -2.24 13.56
CA ALA A 228 14.15 -1.09 13.84
C ALA A 228 13.40 0.20 13.45
N ASN A 229 13.68 1.30 14.17
CA ASN A 229 13.20 2.61 13.73
C ASN A 229 13.85 2.96 12.38
N ALA A 230 13.10 3.56 11.49
CA ALA A 230 13.66 4.04 10.22
C ALA A 230 14.63 5.21 10.51
N PRO A 231 15.75 5.30 9.81
CA PRO A 231 16.62 6.46 9.92
C PRO A 231 15.87 7.71 9.47
N HIS A 232 15.83 8.73 10.33
CA HIS A 232 15.38 10.04 9.90
C HIS A 232 16.39 10.58 8.88
N THR A 233 16.03 10.67 7.62
CA THR A 233 16.77 11.50 6.67
C THR A 233 16.48 12.96 7.05
N ALA A 234 17.36 13.55 7.86
CA ALA A 234 17.40 14.99 8.00
C ALA A 234 17.60 15.56 6.60
N ALA A 235 16.70 16.42 6.16
CA ALA A 235 16.91 17.20 4.95
C ALA A 235 18.19 17.99 5.17
N THR A 236 19.27 17.60 4.49
CA THR A 236 20.51 18.37 4.44
C THR A 236 20.23 19.61 3.59
N ASN A 237 19.77 20.67 4.24
CA ASN A 237 19.98 22.03 3.77
C ASN A 237 21.43 22.41 4.12
N ASP A 238 22.38 21.87 3.39
CA ASP A 238 23.73 22.41 3.32
C ASP A 238 23.95 23.01 1.93
N SER A 239 23.36 24.19 1.75
CA SER A 239 23.84 25.17 0.79
C SER A 239 24.33 26.37 1.59
N ASN A 240 25.63 26.42 1.86
CA ASN A 240 26.52 27.57 2.01
C ASN A 240 27.58 27.26 3.09
N ASP A 241 28.73 26.82 2.66
CA ASP A 241 30.00 27.27 3.20
C ASP A 241 31.14 26.83 2.25
N PHE A 242 31.22 27.52 1.11
CA PHE A 242 32.41 27.56 0.29
C PHE A 242 32.74 29.01 -0.09
N ALA A 243 33.11 29.79 0.93
CA ALA A 243 33.85 31.05 0.70
C ALA A 243 34.49 31.46 2.02
N ALA A 244 35.77 31.23 2.15
CA ALA A 244 36.75 32.05 2.86
C ALA A 244 37.88 31.19 3.44
N GLN A 245 38.90 30.95 2.66
CA GLN A 245 40.29 30.85 3.15
C GLN A 245 41.23 30.87 1.94
N SER A 246 41.41 32.08 1.39
CA SER A 246 42.63 32.49 0.73
C SER A 246 43.11 33.71 1.48
N ASP A 247 44.30 33.60 2.06
CA ASP A 247 45.30 34.61 2.29
C ASP A 247 46.04 34.35 3.60
N SER A 248 47.21 33.81 3.49
CA SER A 248 48.41 34.34 4.16
C SER A 248 49.59 33.36 3.97
N VAL A 249 50.34 33.56 2.92
CA VAL A 249 51.75 33.12 2.84
C VAL A 249 52.60 34.36 2.77
N GLN A 250 53.21 34.70 3.88
CA GLN A 250 54.46 35.46 4.00
C GLN A 250 55.41 34.54 4.77
N GLY A 251 56.51 34.04 4.28
CA GLY A 251 57.71 34.71 3.89
C GLY A 251 58.65 34.74 5.11
N VAL A 252 59.78 33.98 5.09
CA VAL A 252 61.09 34.30 5.66
C VAL A 252 62.06 33.19 5.19
N GLN A 253 62.98 33.52 4.39
CA GLN A 253 64.43 33.61 4.36
C GLN A 253 65.22 32.80 5.42
N ALA A 254 66.01 31.88 4.99
CA ALA A 254 67.45 31.79 5.13
C ALA A 254 67.94 30.46 4.53
#